data_01e67e2339158dd563de64af151f7b26
#
_entry.id   01e67e2339158dd563de64af151f7b26
#
_cell.length_a   1.000
_cell.length_b   1.000
_cell.length_c   1.000
_cell.angle_alpha   90.00
_cell.angle_beta   90.00
_cell.angle_gamma   90.00
#
_symmetry.space_group_name_H-M   'P 1'
#
loop_
_entity.id
_entity.type
_entity.pdbx_description
1 polymer ?
#
loop_
_entity_poly.entity_id
_entity_poly.type
_entity_poly.pdbx_seq_one_letter_code
_entity_poly.pdbx_strand_id
1 'polypeptide(L)'
;MKILIAGANGKIGRHLVRGLAKSDHICRAMVRDPAQEWELRQLGADEVVVADLEGDCRAALITCDAVVFTAGSGPHTGPEKTVDVDQNGAINLIDQAQDMGVERFVIVSSMRADEPDSGPEKMRHYFIAKQNADNHLRASKLAYTIVRPGKLTEDDGTGQVRLAERFEDFGEIPRQDVAAVLQAVLENPATAGREFDLLSGDQ
;
A
#
# COMPACT_ATOMS: atom_id res chain seq x y z
N MET A 1 4.39 -11.31 12.98
CA MET A 1 3.05 -10.86 12.56
C MET A 1 2.60 -11.62 11.32
N LYS A 2 1.31 -11.87 11.17
CA LYS A 2 0.73 -12.27 9.90
C LYS A 2 0.25 -11.02 9.16
N ILE A 3 0.76 -10.79 7.97
CA ILE A 3 0.58 -9.56 7.21
C ILE A 3 -0.16 -9.87 5.91
N LEU A 4 -1.34 -9.25 5.73
CA LEU A 4 -2.06 -9.29 4.45
C LEU A 4 -1.50 -8.21 3.52
N ILE A 5 -1.11 -8.59 2.30
CA ILE A 5 -0.72 -7.64 1.24
C ILE A 5 -1.87 -7.56 0.23
N ALA A 6 -2.63 -6.48 0.26
CA ALA A 6 -3.61 -6.17 -0.77
C ALA A 6 -2.90 -5.52 -1.97
N GLY A 7 -3.04 -6.10 -3.15
CA GLY A 7 -2.27 -5.73 -4.33
C GLY A 7 -0.91 -6.44 -4.43
N ALA A 8 -0.78 -7.63 -3.85
CA ALA A 8 0.45 -8.41 -3.79
C ALA A 8 1.08 -8.68 -5.18
N ASN A 9 0.29 -8.85 -6.22
CA ASN A 9 0.80 -9.05 -7.59
C ASN A 9 1.16 -7.75 -8.32
N GLY A 10 0.92 -6.58 -7.71
CA GLY A 10 1.39 -5.30 -8.22
C GLY A 10 2.91 -5.14 -8.07
N LYS A 11 3.49 -4.15 -8.76
CA LYS A 11 4.94 -3.96 -8.79
C LYS A 11 5.56 -3.74 -7.39
N ILE A 12 4.95 -2.89 -6.54
CA ILE A 12 5.39 -2.70 -5.15
C ILE A 12 5.11 -3.96 -4.33
N GLY A 13 3.89 -4.54 -4.47
CA GLY A 13 3.50 -5.73 -3.73
C GLY A 13 4.46 -6.91 -3.93
N ARG A 14 4.91 -7.16 -5.16
CA ARG A 14 5.88 -8.23 -5.47
C ARG A 14 7.24 -8.01 -4.80
N HIS A 15 7.72 -6.76 -4.69
CA HIS A 15 8.93 -6.45 -3.92
C HIS A 15 8.71 -6.66 -2.42
N LEU A 16 7.56 -6.27 -1.90
CA LEU A 16 7.22 -6.46 -0.49
C LEU A 16 7.12 -7.95 -0.12
N VAL A 17 6.48 -8.78 -0.96
CA VAL A 17 6.44 -10.25 -0.78
C VAL A 17 7.85 -10.81 -0.68
N ARG A 18 8.77 -10.42 -1.58
CA ARG A 18 10.18 -10.87 -1.53
C ARG A 18 10.92 -10.39 -0.27
N GLY A 19 10.60 -9.21 0.22
CA GLY A 19 11.18 -8.65 1.45
C GLY A 19 10.72 -9.44 2.68
N LEU A 20 9.40 -9.62 2.81
CA LEU A 20 8.81 -10.34 3.94
C LEU A 20 9.21 -11.83 3.98
N ALA A 21 9.43 -12.45 2.83
CA ALA A 21 9.94 -13.82 2.74
C ALA A 21 11.32 -14.03 3.41
N LYS A 22 12.04 -12.94 3.71
CA LYS A 22 13.35 -12.97 4.40
C LYS A 22 13.25 -12.56 5.86
N SER A 23 12.04 -12.39 6.37
CA SER A 23 11.75 -11.98 7.75
C SER A 23 11.00 -13.08 8.52
N ASP A 24 10.79 -12.87 9.81
CA ASP A 24 10.00 -13.78 10.67
C ASP A 24 8.48 -13.52 10.55
N HIS A 25 8.04 -12.74 9.56
CA HIS A 25 6.63 -12.48 9.32
C HIS A 25 6.01 -13.54 8.42
N ILE A 26 4.70 -13.79 8.61
CA ILE A 26 3.91 -14.61 7.70
C ILE A 26 3.30 -13.70 6.65
N CYS A 27 3.70 -13.88 5.41
CA CYS A 27 3.22 -13.10 4.27
C CYS A 27 1.99 -13.77 3.65
N ARG A 28 0.82 -13.16 3.78
CA ARG A 28 -0.39 -13.54 3.07
C ARG A 28 -0.63 -12.60 1.89
N ALA A 29 -0.47 -13.12 0.68
CA ALA A 29 -0.69 -12.38 -0.56
C ALA A 29 -2.17 -12.47 -0.98
N MET A 30 -2.83 -11.31 -1.16
CA MET A 30 -4.20 -11.23 -1.68
C MET A 30 -4.17 -10.98 -3.18
N VAL A 31 -4.90 -11.79 -3.94
CA VAL A 31 -5.04 -11.72 -5.40
C VAL A 31 -6.50 -11.80 -5.82
N ARG A 32 -6.85 -11.25 -6.97
CA ARG A 32 -8.18 -11.42 -7.59
C ARG A 32 -8.24 -12.66 -8.47
N ASP A 33 -7.14 -12.96 -9.16
CA ASP A 33 -7.03 -14.08 -10.10
C ASP A 33 -6.23 -15.22 -9.46
N PRO A 34 -6.84 -16.40 -9.23
CA PRO A 34 -6.16 -17.55 -8.68
C PRO A 34 -4.95 -18.01 -9.51
N ALA A 35 -4.91 -17.70 -10.81
CA ALA A 35 -3.76 -18.01 -11.65
C ALA A 35 -2.46 -17.32 -11.19
N GLN A 36 -2.56 -16.26 -10.39
CA GLN A 36 -1.41 -15.53 -9.85
C GLN A 36 -0.78 -16.21 -8.62
N GLU A 37 -1.43 -17.22 -8.05
CA GLU A 37 -0.98 -17.89 -6.83
C GLU A 37 0.42 -18.48 -6.97
N TRP A 38 0.67 -19.23 -8.05
CA TRP A 38 1.96 -19.89 -8.25
C TRP A 38 3.12 -18.90 -8.24
N GLU A 39 3.00 -17.80 -8.95
CA GLU A 39 4.07 -16.79 -9.00
C GLU A 39 4.35 -16.17 -7.62
N LEU A 40 3.30 -15.84 -6.85
CA LEU A 40 3.48 -15.23 -5.54
C LEU A 40 4.09 -16.20 -4.53
N ARG A 41 3.76 -17.49 -4.62
CA ARG A 41 4.44 -18.53 -3.82
C ARG A 41 5.93 -18.65 -4.21
N GLN A 42 6.28 -18.54 -5.50
CA GLN A 42 7.68 -18.51 -5.93
C GLN A 42 8.43 -17.26 -5.45
N LEU A 43 7.73 -16.15 -5.21
CA LEU A 43 8.30 -14.95 -4.61
C LEU A 43 8.48 -15.06 -3.08
N GLY A 44 7.91 -16.08 -2.46
CA GLY A 44 8.04 -16.37 -1.04
C GLY A 44 6.80 -16.02 -0.21
N ALA A 45 5.61 -15.89 -0.81
CA ALA A 45 4.38 -15.78 -0.04
C ALA A 45 4.08 -17.10 0.70
N ASP A 46 3.90 -17.05 2.01
CA ASP A 46 3.53 -18.20 2.83
C ASP A 46 2.10 -18.67 2.53
N GLU A 47 1.21 -17.70 2.33
CA GLU A 47 -0.20 -17.93 2.04
C GLU A 47 -0.63 -17.06 0.85
N VAL A 48 -1.52 -17.61 0.02
CA VAL A 48 -2.20 -16.85 -1.04
C VAL A 48 -3.70 -17.00 -0.85
N VAL A 49 -4.42 -15.90 -0.90
CA VAL A 49 -5.87 -15.85 -0.76
C VAL A 49 -6.50 -15.12 -1.94
N VAL A 50 -7.59 -15.68 -2.46
CA VAL A 50 -8.36 -15.04 -3.53
C VAL A 50 -9.46 -14.21 -2.92
N ALA A 51 -9.41 -12.90 -3.15
CA ALA A 51 -10.45 -11.95 -2.75
C ALA A 51 -10.42 -10.71 -3.65
N ASP A 52 -11.56 -10.05 -3.79
CA ASP A 52 -11.71 -8.82 -4.55
C ASP A 52 -11.98 -7.65 -3.59
N LEU A 53 -11.25 -6.54 -3.76
CA LEU A 53 -11.43 -5.31 -2.98
C LEU A 53 -12.81 -4.68 -3.16
N GLU A 54 -13.50 -4.98 -4.26
CA GLU A 54 -14.87 -4.54 -4.52
C GLU A 54 -15.93 -5.41 -3.78
N GLY A 55 -15.50 -6.46 -3.06
CA GLY A 55 -16.36 -7.43 -2.38
C GLY A 55 -16.01 -7.71 -0.93
N ASP A 56 -16.35 -8.91 -0.47
CA ASP A 56 -16.06 -9.37 0.89
C ASP A 56 -14.63 -9.90 1.02
N CYS A 57 -13.81 -9.19 1.76
CA CYS A 57 -12.41 -9.53 2.04
C CYS A 57 -12.19 -10.17 3.43
N ARG A 58 -13.24 -10.41 4.24
CA ARG A 58 -13.10 -10.89 5.62
C ARG A 58 -12.33 -12.21 5.71
N ALA A 59 -12.54 -13.12 4.75
CA ALA A 59 -11.78 -14.37 4.70
C ALA A 59 -10.26 -14.15 4.56
N ALA A 60 -9.86 -13.10 3.83
CA ALA A 60 -8.44 -12.76 3.69
C ALA A 60 -7.84 -12.18 4.97
N LEU A 61 -8.65 -11.59 5.83
CA LEU A 61 -8.24 -10.92 7.07
C LEU A 61 -8.15 -11.86 8.30
N ILE A 62 -8.67 -13.09 8.17
CA ILE A 62 -8.67 -14.05 9.31
C ILE A 62 -7.25 -14.23 9.87
N THR A 63 -7.09 -14.00 11.16
CA THR A 63 -5.81 -14.09 11.90
C THR A 63 -4.70 -13.15 11.41
N CYS A 64 -5.01 -12.12 10.65
CA CYS A 64 -4.03 -11.10 10.27
C CYS A 64 -3.83 -10.08 11.40
N ASP A 65 -2.58 -9.78 11.70
CA ASP A 65 -2.19 -8.72 12.64
C ASP A 65 -2.12 -7.36 11.93
N ALA A 66 -1.75 -7.38 10.65
CA ALA A 66 -1.54 -6.17 9.86
C ALA A 66 -2.00 -6.32 8.41
N VAL A 67 -2.33 -5.18 7.80
CA VAL A 67 -2.61 -5.03 6.36
C VAL A 67 -1.63 -4.05 5.76
N VAL A 68 -1.09 -4.37 4.58
CA VAL A 68 -0.39 -3.41 3.72
C VAL A 68 -1.16 -3.28 2.41
N PHE A 69 -1.70 -2.09 2.18
CA PHE A 69 -2.45 -1.77 0.97
C PHE A 69 -1.54 -1.16 -0.08
N THR A 70 -1.21 -1.95 -1.11
CA THR A 70 -0.39 -1.53 -2.27
C THR A 70 -1.19 -1.58 -3.57
N ALA A 71 -2.49 -1.86 -3.50
CA ALA A 71 -3.32 -1.94 -4.68
C ALA A 71 -3.55 -0.57 -5.32
N GLY A 72 -3.77 -0.58 -6.60
CA GLY A 72 -4.14 0.57 -7.40
C GLY A 72 -4.63 0.09 -8.76
N SER A 73 -5.48 0.88 -9.39
CA SER A 73 -6.09 0.56 -10.68
C SER A 73 -5.09 0.46 -11.84
N GLY A 74 -3.93 1.12 -11.69
CA GLY A 74 -2.88 1.15 -12.71
C GLY A 74 -3.10 2.23 -13.79
N PRO A 75 -2.05 2.55 -14.57
CA PRO A 75 -2.04 3.71 -15.48
C PRO A 75 -2.86 3.51 -16.76
N HIS A 76 -3.34 2.29 -17.02
CA HIS A 76 -4.07 1.94 -18.24
C HIS A 76 -5.59 1.85 -18.03
N THR A 77 -6.07 2.16 -16.83
CA THR A 77 -7.50 2.15 -16.48
C THR A 77 -8.06 3.55 -16.45
N GLY A 78 -9.37 3.68 -16.66
CA GLY A 78 -10.05 4.97 -16.59
C GLY A 78 -10.25 5.49 -15.16
N PRO A 79 -10.72 6.77 -15.02
CA PRO A 79 -10.98 7.37 -13.72
C PRO A 79 -11.96 6.57 -12.85
N GLU A 80 -12.93 5.88 -13.46
CA GLU A 80 -13.90 5.05 -12.75
C GLU A 80 -13.20 3.93 -11.96
N LYS A 81 -12.25 3.22 -12.59
CA LYS A 81 -11.48 2.17 -11.90
C LYS A 81 -10.58 2.72 -10.80
N THR A 82 -10.11 3.95 -10.91
CA THR A 82 -9.40 4.62 -9.81
C THR A 82 -10.33 4.81 -8.60
N VAL A 83 -11.57 5.22 -8.82
CA VAL A 83 -12.56 5.33 -7.74
C VAL A 83 -12.88 3.95 -7.17
N ASP A 84 -13.10 2.94 -8.00
CA ASP A 84 -13.45 1.58 -7.54
C ASP A 84 -12.35 0.95 -6.69
N VAL A 85 -11.09 1.04 -7.12
CA VAL A 85 -9.98 0.31 -6.50
C VAL A 85 -9.22 1.17 -5.50
N ASP A 86 -8.74 2.36 -5.93
CA ASP A 86 -7.86 3.20 -5.10
C ASP A 86 -8.62 3.89 -3.98
N GLN A 87 -9.90 4.20 -4.17
CA GLN A 87 -10.76 4.79 -3.14
C GLN A 87 -11.64 3.74 -2.46
N ASN A 88 -12.66 3.23 -3.17
CA ASN A 88 -13.70 2.38 -2.56
C ASN A 88 -13.13 1.04 -2.09
N GLY A 89 -12.23 0.43 -2.85
CA GLY A 89 -11.55 -0.81 -2.45
C GLY A 89 -10.67 -0.64 -1.21
N ALA A 90 -9.99 0.52 -1.09
CA ALA A 90 -9.24 0.84 0.12
C ALA A 90 -10.17 1.05 1.32
N ILE A 91 -11.22 1.86 1.17
CA ILE A 91 -12.22 2.12 2.22
C ILE A 91 -12.85 0.81 2.69
N ASN A 92 -13.30 -0.03 1.75
CA ASN A 92 -13.90 -1.33 2.05
C ASN A 92 -12.96 -2.23 2.87
N LEU A 93 -11.67 -2.32 2.48
CA LEU A 93 -10.71 -3.14 3.22
C LEU A 93 -10.37 -2.54 4.59
N ILE A 94 -10.34 -1.21 4.74
CA ILE A 94 -10.13 -0.52 6.03
C ILE A 94 -11.26 -0.88 7.00
N ASP A 95 -12.53 -0.77 6.55
CA ASP A 95 -13.70 -1.08 7.37
C ASP A 95 -13.69 -2.55 7.80
N GLN A 96 -13.47 -3.46 6.86
CA GLN A 96 -13.42 -4.90 7.16
C GLN A 96 -12.23 -5.27 8.05
N ALA A 97 -11.07 -4.63 7.88
CA ALA A 97 -9.92 -4.85 8.74
C ALA A 97 -10.21 -4.41 10.19
N GLN A 98 -10.86 -3.27 10.37
CA GLN A 98 -11.29 -2.79 11.69
C GLN A 98 -12.32 -3.73 12.31
N ASP A 99 -13.33 -4.19 11.57
CA ASP A 99 -14.36 -5.12 12.03
C ASP A 99 -13.78 -6.47 12.43
N MET A 100 -12.73 -6.93 11.74
CA MET A 100 -12.04 -8.20 12.00
C MET A 100 -10.99 -8.12 13.11
N GLY A 101 -10.78 -6.92 13.70
CA GLY A 101 -9.84 -6.71 14.79
C GLY A 101 -8.37 -6.69 14.37
N VAL A 102 -8.10 -6.39 13.10
CA VAL A 102 -6.72 -6.09 12.65
C VAL A 102 -6.24 -4.85 13.40
N GLU A 103 -5.00 -4.88 13.87
CA GLU A 103 -4.47 -3.75 14.67
C GLU A 103 -3.76 -2.70 13.81
N ARG A 104 -3.04 -3.13 12.78
CA ARG A 104 -2.11 -2.30 12.01
C ARG A 104 -2.52 -2.19 10.54
N PHE A 105 -2.52 -0.96 9.99
CA PHE A 105 -2.82 -0.74 8.57
C PHE A 105 -1.82 0.24 7.95
N VAL A 106 -1.11 -0.20 6.91
CA VAL A 106 -0.18 0.64 6.16
C VAL A 106 -0.71 0.81 4.73
N ILE A 107 -0.84 2.04 4.26
CA ILE A 107 -1.32 2.33 2.91
C ILE A 107 -0.27 3.06 2.07
N VAL A 108 -0.13 2.63 0.83
CA VAL A 108 0.59 3.39 -0.20
C VAL A 108 -0.37 4.40 -0.82
N SER A 109 -0.18 5.65 -0.46
CA SER A 109 -0.86 6.81 -1.04
C SER A 109 -0.01 7.46 -2.14
N SER A 110 -0.02 8.77 -2.24
CA SER A 110 0.77 9.53 -3.21
C SER A 110 1.10 10.90 -2.65
N MET A 111 2.27 11.44 -2.91
CA MET A 111 2.52 12.86 -2.74
C MET A 111 1.44 13.65 -3.48
N ARG A 112 1.01 14.78 -2.91
CA ARG A 112 -0.11 15.65 -3.35
C ARG A 112 -1.52 15.06 -3.16
N ALA A 113 -1.67 13.89 -2.57
CA ALA A 113 -3.00 13.38 -2.21
C ALA A 113 -3.69 14.28 -1.18
N ASP A 114 -2.95 14.95 -0.31
CA ASP A 114 -3.45 15.93 0.66
C ASP A 114 -3.86 17.26 0.01
N GLU A 115 -3.32 17.61 -1.17
CA GLU A 115 -3.63 18.80 -1.96
C GLU A 115 -3.87 18.45 -3.44
N PRO A 116 -5.01 17.81 -3.79
CA PRO A 116 -5.26 17.31 -5.14
C PRO A 116 -5.15 18.36 -6.26
N ASP A 117 -5.43 19.62 -5.92
CA ASP A 117 -5.40 20.74 -6.86
C ASP A 117 -3.97 21.28 -7.11
N SER A 118 -2.98 20.86 -6.33
CA SER A 118 -1.57 21.24 -6.49
C SER A 118 -0.85 20.45 -7.59
N GLY A 119 -1.45 19.34 -8.05
CA GLY A 119 -0.89 18.45 -9.06
C GLY A 119 -1.36 18.72 -10.49
N PRO A 120 -0.87 17.95 -11.47
CA PRO A 120 -1.36 18.03 -12.83
C PRO A 120 -2.86 17.72 -12.92
N GLU A 121 -3.63 18.54 -13.66
CA GLU A 121 -5.08 18.40 -13.81
C GLU A 121 -5.52 16.97 -14.21
N LYS A 122 -4.79 16.35 -15.11
CA LYS A 122 -5.07 14.98 -15.55
C LYS A 122 -4.97 13.92 -14.43
N MET A 123 -4.26 14.23 -13.34
CA MET A 123 -4.08 13.34 -12.18
C MET A 123 -5.00 13.70 -11.01
N ARG A 124 -5.74 14.79 -11.11
CA ARG A 124 -6.58 15.30 -10.03
C ARG A 124 -7.53 14.24 -9.48
N HIS A 125 -8.21 13.48 -10.34
CA HIS A 125 -9.11 12.41 -9.94
C HIS A 125 -8.40 11.32 -9.12
N TYR A 126 -7.15 10.98 -9.46
CA TYR A 126 -6.33 10.02 -8.74
C TYR A 126 -5.96 10.56 -7.34
N PHE A 127 -5.53 11.80 -7.24
CA PHE A 127 -5.20 12.39 -5.95
C PHE A 127 -6.41 12.50 -5.04
N ILE A 128 -7.60 12.84 -5.58
CA ILE A 128 -8.86 12.85 -4.83
C ILE A 128 -9.20 11.45 -4.31
N ALA A 129 -9.05 10.42 -5.13
CA ALA A 129 -9.31 9.04 -4.70
C ALA A 129 -8.37 8.62 -3.55
N LYS A 130 -7.07 8.95 -3.65
CA LYS A 130 -6.10 8.71 -2.57
C LYS A 130 -6.43 9.52 -1.31
N GLN A 131 -6.76 10.81 -1.45
CA GLN A 131 -7.18 11.66 -0.33
C GLN A 131 -8.38 11.09 0.43
N ASN A 132 -9.38 10.62 -0.30
CA ASN A 132 -10.59 10.04 0.31
C ASN A 132 -10.26 8.77 1.09
N ALA A 133 -9.43 7.89 0.55
CA ALA A 133 -8.95 6.70 1.25
C ALA A 133 -8.11 7.05 2.49
N ASP A 134 -7.19 8.00 2.37
CA ASP A 134 -6.35 8.48 3.47
C ASP A 134 -7.20 9.09 4.59
N ASN A 135 -8.20 9.93 4.24
CA ASN A 135 -9.12 10.53 5.21
C ASN A 135 -9.95 9.49 5.95
N HIS A 136 -10.41 8.45 5.24
CA HIS A 136 -11.16 7.35 5.84
C HIS A 136 -10.29 6.56 6.82
N LEU A 137 -9.04 6.27 6.43
CA LEU A 137 -8.08 5.58 7.30
C LEU A 137 -7.76 6.38 8.56
N ARG A 138 -7.57 7.71 8.44
CA ARG A 138 -7.37 8.60 9.61
C ARG A 138 -8.54 8.57 10.59
N ALA A 139 -9.75 8.43 10.07
CA ALA A 139 -10.96 8.38 10.89
C ALA A 139 -11.20 7.00 11.55
N SER A 140 -10.47 5.98 11.13
CA SER A 140 -10.56 4.61 11.68
C SER A 140 -9.89 4.50 13.05
N LYS A 141 -10.05 3.35 13.72
CA LYS A 141 -9.37 3.02 14.98
C LYS A 141 -8.06 2.25 14.77
N LEU A 142 -7.68 2.02 13.53
CA LEU A 142 -6.48 1.25 13.19
C LEU A 142 -5.21 2.04 13.53
N ALA A 143 -4.17 1.37 13.99
CA ALA A 143 -2.83 1.94 14.10
C ALA A 143 -2.25 2.13 12.69
N TYR A 144 -2.63 3.21 12.01
CA TYR A 144 -2.32 3.41 10.61
C TYR A 144 -0.92 4.02 10.37
N THR A 145 -0.38 3.80 9.16
CA THR A 145 0.66 4.65 8.56
C THR A 145 0.30 4.92 7.11
N ILE A 146 0.40 6.18 6.69
CA ILE A 146 0.21 6.60 5.30
C ILE A 146 1.57 6.92 4.71
N VAL A 147 1.97 6.19 3.67
CA VAL A 147 3.23 6.44 2.94
C VAL A 147 2.87 7.05 1.59
N ARG A 148 3.37 8.25 1.33
CA ARG A 148 3.11 9.04 0.12
C ARG A 148 4.38 9.13 -0.74
N PRO A 149 4.65 8.16 -1.61
CA PRO A 149 5.79 8.23 -2.50
C PRO A 149 5.64 9.32 -3.56
N GLY A 150 6.78 9.84 -4.01
CA GLY A 150 6.87 10.63 -5.24
C GLY A 150 6.63 9.77 -6.48
N LYS A 151 7.14 10.21 -7.63
CA LYS A 151 7.00 9.46 -8.89
C LYS A 151 7.73 8.12 -8.81
N LEU A 152 6.99 7.04 -9.02
CA LEU A 152 7.50 5.67 -8.93
C LEU A 152 8.30 5.29 -10.18
N THR A 153 9.52 4.78 -10.01
CA THR A 153 10.37 4.28 -11.10
C THR A 153 10.53 2.75 -11.06
N GLU A 154 11.06 2.19 -12.15
CA GLU A 154 11.39 0.75 -12.26
C GLU A 154 12.89 0.49 -12.02
N ASP A 155 13.64 1.50 -11.65
CA ASP A 155 15.04 1.36 -11.35
C ASP A 155 15.26 0.44 -10.14
N ASP A 156 16.46 -0.10 -10.02
CA ASP A 156 16.86 -0.85 -8.85
C ASP A 156 16.85 0.05 -7.61
N GLY A 157 16.45 -0.49 -6.48
CA GLY A 157 16.45 0.23 -5.21
C GLY A 157 17.86 0.54 -4.75
N THR A 158 18.06 1.74 -4.22
CA THR A 158 19.34 2.18 -3.66
C THR A 158 19.49 1.86 -2.17
N GLY A 159 18.35 1.60 -1.50
CA GLY A 159 18.29 1.47 -0.05
C GLY A 159 18.44 2.81 0.69
N GLN A 160 18.53 3.92 -0.03
CA GLN A 160 18.65 5.26 0.54
C GLN A 160 17.39 6.07 0.22
N VAL A 161 16.71 6.54 1.25
CA VAL A 161 15.44 7.26 1.14
C VAL A 161 15.43 8.50 2.02
N ARG A 162 14.64 9.49 1.63
CA ARG A 162 14.25 10.62 2.45
C ARG A 162 12.80 10.43 2.89
N LEU A 163 12.56 10.54 4.20
CA LEU A 163 11.23 10.55 4.78
C LEU A 163 11.01 11.87 5.52
N ALA A 164 9.87 12.50 5.28
CA ALA A 164 9.42 13.68 6.04
C ALA A 164 7.90 13.67 6.13
N GLU A 165 7.33 14.41 7.07
CA GLU A 165 5.87 14.61 7.12
C GLU A 165 5.37 15.28 5.83
N ARG A 166 6.18 16.15 5.25
CA ARG A 166 5.95 16.79 3.95
C ARG A 166 7.26 17.24 3.32
N PHE A 167 7.35 17.13 2.00
CA PHE A 167 8.38 17.76 1.19
C PHE A 167 7.80 18.91 0.36
N GLU A 168 8.58 19.98 0.20
CA GLU A 168 8.25 21.06 -0.74
C GLU A 168 8.63 20.67 -2.18
N ASP A 169 9.74 19.95 -2.35
CA ASP A 169 10.19 19.42 -3.62
C ASP A 169 9.41 18.15 -4.01
N PHE A 170 9.36 17.88 -5.30
CA PHE A 170 8.80 16.65 -5.85
C PHE A 170 9.92 15.85 -6.53
N GLY A 171 9.98 14.57 -6.29
CA GLY A 171 11.03 13.69 -6.80
C GLY A 171 10.53 12.31 -7.19
N GLU A 172 11.46 11.43 -7.42
CA GLU A 172 11.21 10.06 -7.83
C GLU A 172 11.68 9.08 -6.75
N ILE A 173 11.19 7.82 -6.83
CA ILE A 173 11.63 6.73 -5.96
C ILE A 173 11.41 5.38 -6.64
N PRO A 174 12.38 4.46 -6.58
CA PRO A 174 12.21 3.08 -7.00
C PRO A 174 11.12 2.36 -6.19
N ARG A 175 10.31 1.57 -6.87
CA ARG A 175 9.28 0.73 -6.20
C ARG A 175 9.86 -0.25 -5.20
N GLN A 176 11.08 -0.68 -5.41
CA GLN A 176 11.81 -1.55 -4.48
C GLN A 176 12.09 -0.84 -3.15
N ASP A 177 12.49 0.44 -3.19
CA ASP A 177 12.73 1.23 -1.98
C ASP A 177 11.42 1.54 -1.24
N VAL A 178 10.32 1.81 -1.98
CA VAL A 178 8.99 1.93 -1.36
C VAL A 178 8.65 0.66 -0.59
N ALA A 179 8.84 -0.52 -1.19
CA ALA A 179 8.55 -1.80 -0.52
C ALA A 179 9.42 -2.01 0.75
N ALA A 180 10.70 -1.63 0.71
CA ALA A 180 11.58 -1.69 1.87
C ALA A 180 11.11 -0.76 3.00
N VAL A 181 10.66 0.47 2.65
CA VAL A 181 10.08 1.40 3.64
C VAL A 181 8.78 0.85 4.23
N LEU A 182 7.90 0.22 3.42
CA LEU A 182 6.66 -0.39 3.93
C LEU A 182 6.96 -1.48 4.97
N GLN A 183 7.98 -2.30 4.75
CA GLN A 183 8.42 -3.28 5.75
C GLN A 183 8.97 -2.58 7.00
N ALA A 184 9.84 -1.60 6.86
CA ALA A 184 10.42 -0.90 7.99
C ALA A 184 9.38 -0.17 8.86
N VAL A 185 8.35 0.44 8.25
CA VAL A 185 7.27 1.10 9.02
C VAL A 185 6.34 0.10 9.70
N LEU A 186 6.16 -1.09 9.16
CA LEU A 186 5.44 -2.18 9.85
C LEU A 186 6.16 -2.63 11.12
N GLU A 187 7.47 -2.76 11.04
CA GLU A 187 8.32 -3.24 12.14
C GLU A 187 8.55 -2.16 13.23
N ASN A 188 8.28 -0.88 12.91
CA ASN A 188 8.47 0.23 13.84
C ASN A 188 7.14 0.77 14.38
N PRO A 189 6.75 0.44 15.63
CA PRO A 189 5.48 0.90 16.20
C PRO A 189 5.40 2.44 16.39
N ALA A 190 6.53 3.16 16.40
CA ALA A 190 6.54 4.61 16.47
C ALA A 190 5.98 5.30 15.22
N THR A 191 5.78 4.56 14.12
CA THR A 191 5.16 5.06 12.89
C THR A 191 3.63 4.98 12.89
N ALA A 192 3.04 4.40 13.94
CA ALA A 192 1.58 4.36 14.11
C ALA A 192 1.01 5.79 14.28
N GLY A 193 -0.06 6.09 13.55
CA GLY A 193 -0.67 7.42 13.51
C GLY A 193 0.16 8.46 12.73
N ARG A 194 1.14 8.02 11.93
CA ARG A 194 2.04 8.94 11.20
C ARG A 194 1.82 8.85 9.68
N GLU A 195 2.22 9.92 9.04
CA GLU A 195 2.17 10.08 7.59
C GLU A 195 3.53 10.59 7.09
N PHE A 196 3.98 10.07 5.97
CA PHE A 196 5.28 10.43 5.42
C PHE A 196 5.22 10.58 3.91
N ASP A 197 5.76 11.68 3.43
CA ASP A 197 6.24 11.78 2.06
C ASP A 197 7.55 11.00 1.92
N LEU A 198 7.73 10.35 0.78
CA LEU A 198 8.83 9.44 0.54
C LEU A 198 9.47 9.68 -0.82
N LEU A 199 10.76 9.99 -0.81
CA LEU A 199 11.59 10.22 -2.00
C LEU A 199 12.89 9.42 -1.92
N SER A 200 13.58 9.24 -3.05
CA SER A 200 14.95 8.75 -3.05
C SER A 200 15.84 9.67 -2.22
N GLY A 201 16.77 9.08 -1.48
CA GLY A 201 17.85 9.78 -0.81
C GLY A 201 18.98 10.16 -1.76
N ASP A 202 19.84 11.06 -1.33
CA ASP A 202 21.08 11.35 -2.02
C ASP A 202 22.08 10.20 -1.82
N GLN A 203 22.90 9.92 -2.86
CA GLN A 203 23.98 8.93 -2.80
C GLN A 203 25.16 9.45 -2.01
#